data_acb5a5bee17b8db668e001e50788dcd1
#
_entry.id   acb5a5bee17b8db668e001e50788dcd1
#
_cell.length_a   1.000
_cell.length_b   1.000
_cell.length_c   1.000
_cell.angle_alpha   90.00
_cell.angle_beta   90.00
_cell.angle_gamma   90.00
#
_symmetry.space_group_name_H-M   'P 1'
#
loop_
_entity.id
_entity.type
_entity.pdbx_description
1 polymer ?
#
loop_
_entity_poly.entity_id
_entity_poly.type
_entity_poly.pdbx_seq_one_letter_code
_entity_poly.pdbx_strand_id
1 'polypeptide(L)'
;MKENEIGLLRGGQIKYLLSRQMNSLCKKYHLRLTDIEVLFYLKNNTEKNTASDIQKNLHINKGYVSQIVKNLIKEDYLTVTAGEKDHRYMHYTITEKTHDITDEHQRIWDLLGRKLFEGISTEDRETFDKVVNTIYENITEMLNEQPDTAHA
;
A
#
# COMPACT_ATOMS: atom_id res chain seq x y z
N MET A 1 -10.53 20.83 16.92
CA MET A 1 -10.86 19.63 16.13
C MET A 1 -11.97 18.88 16.86
N LYS A 2 -13.07 18.55 16.17
CA LYS A 2 -14.21 17.85 16.79
C LYS A 2 -13.88 16.39 17.07
N GLU A 3 -14.54 15.76 18.04
CA GLU A 3 -14.26 14.36 18.43
C GLU A 3 -14.37 13.38 17.26
N ASN A 4 -15.37 13.57 16.39
CA ASN A 4 -15.55 12.77 15.18
C ASN A 4 -14.41 12.92 14.15
N GLU A 5 -13.84 14.12 14.03
CA GLU A 5 -12.67 14.37 13.15
C GLU A 5 -11.44 13.66 13.70
N ILE A 6 -11.24 13.70 15.02
CA ILE A 6 -10.16 12.95 15.69
C ILE A 6 -10.35 11.45 15.50
N GLY A 7 -11.58 10.95 15.61
CA GLY A 7 -11.91 9.54 15.39
C GLY A 7 -11.57 9.06 13.97
N LEU A 8 -11.90 9.88 12.97
CA LEU A 8 -11.57 9.59 11.57
C LEU A 8 -10.05 9.58 11.33
N LEU A 9 -9.34 10.59 11.85
CA LEU A 9 -7.88 10.69 11.71
C LEU A 9 -7.13 9.57 12.45
N ARG A 10 -7.65 9.09 13.59
CA ARG A 10 -7.10 7.91 14.29
C ARG A 10 -7.32 6.62 13.51
N GLY A 11 -8.30 6.57 12.61
CA GLY A 11 -8.51 5.49 11.64
C GLY A 11 -8.81 4.11 12.24
N GLY A 12 -9.04 4.00 13.57
CA GLY A 12 -9.17 2.72 14.25
C GLY A 12 -10.28 1.83 13.68
N GLN A 13 -11.46 2.39 13.45
CA GLN A 13 -12.60 1.65 12.88
C GLN A 13 -12.35 1.29 11.42
N ILE A 14 -11.82 2.22 10.63
CA ILE A 14 -11.49 1.99 9.22
C ILE A 14 -10.41 0.91 9.12
N LYS A 15 -9.34 1.03 9.91
CA LYS A 15 -8.26 0.03 9.96
C LYS A 15 -8.78 -1.35 10.35
N TYR A 16 -9.66 -1.43 11.35
CA TYR A 16 -10.28 -2.70 11.75
C TYR A 16 -11.16 -3.29 10.65
N LEU A 17 -11.99 -2.47 9.98
CA LEU A 17 -12.81 -2.89 8.86
C LEU A 17 -11.97 -3.43 7.72
N LEU A 18 -10.91 -2.69 7.31
CA LEU A 18 -9.97 -3.10 6.26
C LEU A 18 -9.29 -4.43 6.60
N SER A 19 -8.74 -4.55 7.81
CA SER A 19 -8.07 -5.79 8.23
C SER A 19 -9.03 -6.99 8.22
N ARG A 20 -10.28 -6.79 8.63
CA ARG A 20 -11.30 -7.83 8.60
C ARG A 20 -11.66 -8.26 7.18
N GLN A 21 -11.80 -7.32 6.24
CA GLN A 21 -12.10 -7.62 4.84
C GLN A 21 -10.94 -8.34 4.15
N MET A 22 -9.70 -7.96 4.46
CA MET A 22 -8.51 -8.57 3.87
C MET A 22 -8.11 -9.91 4.51
N ASN A 23 -8.66 -10.24 5.68
CA ASN A 23 -8.27 -11.44 6.42
C ASN A 23 -8.54 -12.75 5.65
N SER A 24 -9.63 -12.81 4.88
CA SER A 24 -9.93 -13.96 4.02
C SER A 24 -8.89 -14.14 2.92
N LEU A 25 -8.48 -13.04 2.29
CA LEU A 25 -7.43 -13.02 1.26
C LEU A 25 -6.08 -13.47 1.84
N CYS A 26 -5.68 -12.89 2.98
CA CYS A 26 -4.46 -13.28 3.67
C CYS A 26 -4.43 -14.78 4.02
N LYS A 27 -5.54 -15.32 4.52
CA LYS A 27 -5.64 -16.75 4.85
C LYS A 27 -5.61 -17.65 3.62
N LYS A 28 -6.31 -17.27 2.55
CA LYS A 28 -6.40 -18.03 1.31
C LYS A 28 -5.02 -18.24 0.67
N TYR A 29 -4.19 -17.21 0.66
CA TYR A 29 -2.86 -17.22 0.03
C TYR A 29 -1.71 -17.44 1.01
N HIS A 30 -1.99 -17.57 2.32
CA HIS A 30 -0.98 -17.69 3.39
C HIS A 30 0.03 -16.53 3.39
N LEU A 31 -0.45 -15.33 3.06
CA LEU A 31 0.34 -14.09 3.01
C LEU A 31 -0.13 -13.11 4.09
N ARG A 32 0.79 -12.27 4.56
CA ARG A 32 0.44 -11.13 5.42
C ARG A 32 -0.15 -10.02 4.56
N LEU A 33 -0.93 -9.14 5.17
CA LEU A 33 -1.48 -7.98 4.45
C LEU A 33 -0.38 -7.14 3.79
N THR A 34 0.73 -6.91 4.49
CA THR A 34 1.87 -6.15 3.96
C THR A 34 2.53 -6.83 2.75
N ASP A 35 2.55 -8.17 2.71
CA ASP A 35 3.06 -8.92 1.54
C ASP A 35 2.17 -8.64 0.31
N ILE A 36 0.84 -8.65 0.51
CA ILE A 36 -0.15 -8.36 -0.54
C ILE A 36 -0.06 -6.89 -0.99
N GLU A 37 0.11 -5.95 -0.06
CA GLU A 37 0.29 -4.51 -0.37
C GLU A 37 1.55 -4.29 -1.23
N VAL A 38 2.65 -4.99 -0.95
CA VAL A 38 3.87 -4.93 -1.77
C VAL A 38 3.61 -5.48 -3.17
N LEU A 39 2.92 -6.62 -3.30
CA LEU A 39 2.56 -7.18 -4.61
C LEU A 39 1.67 -6.22 -5.41
N PHE A 40 0.67 -5.63 -4.76
CA PHE A 40 -0.24 -4.67 -5.38
C PHE A 40 0.48 -3.37 -5.79
N TYR A 41 1.39 -2.87 -4.95
CA TYR A 41 2.24 -1.74 -5.27
C TYR A 41 3.07 -2.01 -6.53
N LEU A 42 3.77 -3.15 -6.60
CA LEU A 42 4.62 -3.52 -7.73
C LEU A 42 3.82 -3.75 -9.03
N LYS A 43 2.58 -4.25 -8.94
CA LYS A 43 1.69 -4.37 -10.09
C LYS A 43 1.43 -3.02 -10.74
N ASN A 44 1.24 -1.98 -9.92
CA ASN A 44 0.85 -0.64 -10.39
C ASN A 44 2.04 0.30 -10.63
N ASN A 45 3.27 -0.11 -10.30
CA ASN A 45 4.47 0.74 -10.37
C ASN A 45 5.66 -0.02 -10.98
N THR A 46 5.58 -0.29 -12.27
CA THR A 46 6.59 -1.07 -12.99
C THR A 46 7.95 -0.38 -13.11
N GLU A 47 8.00 0.95 -13.06
CA GLU A 47 9.24 1.73 -13.12
C GLU A 47 9.86 2.02 -11.75
N LYS A 48 9.03 2.11 -10.70
CA LYS A 48 9.44 2.36 -9.30
C LYS A 48 9.35 1.07 -8.50
N ASN A 49 10.19 0.12 -8.83
CA ASN A 49 10.08 -1.27 -8.38
C ASN A 49 11.31 -1.79 -7.63
N THR A 50 12.12 -0.89 -7.07
CA THR A 50 13.26 -1.24 -6.20
C THR A 50 12.83 -1.35 -4.73
N ALA A 51 13.68 -1.96 -3.88
CA ALA A 51 13.44 -2.00 -2.43
C ALA A 51 13.33 -0.59 -1.81
N SER A 52 14.07 0.38 -2.34
CA SER A 52 13.99 1.77 -1.89
C SER A 52 12.64 2.41 -2.25
N ASP A 53 12.10 2.09 -3.43
CA ASP A 53 10.79 2.60 -3.84
C ASP A 53 9.66 2.01 -2.97
N ILE A 54 9.71 0.70 -2.71
CA ILE A 54 8.77 0.02 -1.81
C ILE A 54 8.83 0.66 -0.41
N GLN A 55 10.04 0.85 0.14
CA GLN A 55 10.25 1.47 1.44
C GLN A 55 9.60 2.85 1.53
N LYS A 56 9.87 3.72 0.56
CA LYS A 56 9.38 5.10 0.53
C LYS A 56 7.87 5.18 0.38
N ASN A 57 7.31 4.40 -0.55
CA ASN A 57 5.89 4.52 -0.88
C ASN A 57 4.97 3.80 0.12
N LEU A 58 5.43 2.72 0.73
CA LEU A 58 4.64 1.98 1.72
C LEU A 58 5.05 2.30 3.17
N HIS A 59 6.00 3.22 3.39
CA HIS A 59 6.50 3.62 4.71
C HIS A 59 6.93 2.42 5.58
N ILE A 60 7.61 1.45 4.95
CA ILE A 60 8.09 0.22 5.58
C ILE A 60 9.59 0.34 5.79
N ASN A 61 10.12 -0.12 6.95
CA ASN A 61 11.56 -0.08 7.18
C ASN A 61 12.32 -1.03 6.23
N LYS A 62 13.58 -0.67 5.93
CA LYS A 62 14.43 -1.38 4.95
C LYS A 62 14.61 -2.87 5.25
N GLY A 63 14.81 -3.23 6.51
CA GLY A 63 15.00 -4.62 6.92
C GLY A 63 13.75 -5.46 6.66
N TYR A 64 12.58 -4.90 6.91
CA TYR A 64 11.30 -5.58 6.68
C TYR A 64 10.98 -5.72 5.19
N VAL A 65 11.25 -4.69 4.36
CA VAL A 65 11.15 -4.81 2.89
C VAL A 65 12.03 -5.94 2.37
N SER A 66 13.29 -6.01 2.82
CA SER A 66 14.22 -7.07 2.42
C SER A 66 13.70 -8.47 2.76
N GLN A 67 13.07 -8.63 3.93
CA GLN A 67 12.46 -9.90 4.33
C GLN A 67 11.24 -10.25 3.48
N ILE A 68 10.37 -9.26 3.21
CA ILE A 68 9.18 -9.45 2.37
C ILE A 68 9.57 -9.92 0.98
N VAL A 69 10.42 -9.17 0.27
CA VAL A 69 10.78 -9.50 -1.10
C VAL A 69 11.50 -10.84 -1.20
N LYS A 70 12.36 -11.18 -0.22
CA LYS A 70 13.02 -12.49 -0.16
C LYS A 70 12.00 -13.63 -0.06
N ASN A 71 10.99 -13.49 0.79
CA ASN A 71 9.94 -14.48 0.96
C ASN A 71 9.07 -14.61 -0.30
N LEU A 72 8.68 -13.48 -0.89
CA LEU A 72 7.85 -13.46 -2.10
C LEU A 72 8.58 -14.05 -3.31
N ILE A 73 9.89 -13.86 -3.44
CA ILE A 73 10.71 -14.52 -4.47
C ILE A 73 10.76 -16.04 -4.21
N LYS A 74 11.01 -16.46 -2.96
CA LYS A 74 11.05 -17.87 -2.59
C LYS A 74 9.74 -18.60 -2.91
N GLU A 75 8.61 -17.93 -2.72
CA GLU A 75 7.28 -18.48 -3.00
C GLU A 75 6.81 -18.23 -4.45
N ASP A 76 7.71 -17.77 -5.32
CA ASP A 76 7.46 -17.54 -6.74
C ASP A 76 6.35 -16.51 -7.04
N TYR A 77 6.16 -15.52 -6.15
CA TYR A 77 5.29 -14.36 -6.39
C TYR A 77 6.01 -13.20 -7.07
N LEU A 78 7.33 -13.12 -6.94
CA LEU A 78 8.18 -12.10 -7.54
C LEU A 78 9.35 -12.72 -8.29
N THR A 79 9.74 -12.09 -9.37
CA THR A 79 11.07 -12.24 -9.99
C THR A 79 11.93 -11.03 -9.66
N VAL A 80 13.25 -11.18 -9.77
CA VAL A 80 14.22 -10.12 -9.52
C VAL A 80 15.24 -10.07 -10.65
N THR A 81 15.52 -8.85 -11.11
CA THR A 81 16.55 -8.57 -12.12
C THR A 81 17.49 -7.49 -11.63
N ALA A 82 18.77 -7.58 -11.98
CA ALA A 82 19.72 -6.50 -11.71
C ALA A 82 19.48 -5.34 -12.68
N GLY A 83 19.64 -4.11 -12.21
CA GLY A 83 19.48 -2.92 -13.05
C GLY A 83 20.53 -2.89 -14.18
N GLU A 84 20.10 -2.51 -15.37
CA GLU A 84 20.99 -2.45 -16.56
C GLU A 84 22.14 -1.44 -16.42
N LYS A 85 21.84 -0.29 -15.82
CA LYS A 85 22.82 0.81 -15.64
C LYS A 85 23.62 0.70 -14.34
N ASP A 86 23.04 0.14 -13.30
CA ASP A 86 23.68 -0.05 -12.00
C ASP A 86 23.18 -1.35 -11.37
N HIS A 87 24.02 -2.37 -11.43
CA HIS A 87 23.74 -3.71 -10.91
C HIS A 87 23.54 -3.79 -9.38
N ARG A 88 23.78 -2.67 -8.66
CA ARG A 88 23.48 -2.60 -7.21
C ARG A 88 22.00 -2.42 -6.93
N TYR A 89 21.21 -1.97 -7.92
CA TYR A 89 19.76 -1.86 -7.81
C TYR A 89 19.10 -3.11 -8.34
N MET A 90 18.29 -3.72 -7.48
CA MET A 90 17.48 -4.89 -7.83
C MET A 90 16.07 -4.44 -8.12
N HIS A 91 15.54 -4.83 -9.26
CA HIS A 91 14.18 -4.55 -9.72
C HIS A 91 13.30 -5.78 -9.52
N TYR A 92 12.14 -5.59 -8.90
CA TYR A 92 11.19 -6.64 -8.60
C TYR A 92 9.99 -6.56 -9.53
N THR A 93 9.61 -7.71 -10.09
CA THR A 93 8.46 -7.82 -11.00
C THR A 93 7.55 -8.93 -10.51
N ILE A 94 6.25 -8.70 -10.54
CA ILE A 94 5.27 -9.72 -10.19
C ILE A 94 5.26 -10.85 -11.22
N THR A 95 5.00 -12.07 -10.77
CA THR A 95 4.79 -13.22 -11.65
C THR A 95 3.32 -13.38 -12.04
N GLU A 96 3.04 -14.23 -13.02
CA GLU A 96 1.67 -14.58 -13.42
C GLU A 96 0.82 -15.07 -12.23
N LYS A 97 1.43 -15.85 -11.35
CA LYS A 97 0.80 -16.35 -10.11
C LYS A 97 0.22 -15.25 -9.21
N THR A 98 0.77 -14.03 -9.29
CA THR A 98 0.39 -12.91 -8.45
C THR A 98 -0.91 -12.22 -8.91
N HIS A 99 -1.29 -12.37 -10.17
CA HIS A 99 -2.44 -11.65 -10.74
C HIS A 99 -3.74 -11.92 -10.00
N ASP A 100 -4.04 -13.18 -9.68
CA ASP A 100 -5.27 -13.54 -8.95
C ASP A 100 -5.35 -12.85 -7.59
N ILE A 101 -4.22 -12.76 -6.87
CA ILE A 101 -4.15 -12.10 -5.56
C ILE A 101 -4.43 -10.62 -5.68
N THR A 102 -3.76 -9.96 -6.62
CA THR A 102 -3.90 -8.51 -6.82
C THR A 102 -5.25 -8.11 -7.36
N ASP A 103 -5.87 -8.94 -8.19
CA ASP A 103 -7.22 -8.71 -8.72
C ASP A 103 -8.29 -8.93 -7.65
N GLU A 104 -8.12 -9.93 -6.78
CA GLU A 104 -9.01 -10.14 -5.64
C GLU A 104 -8.87 -9.00 -4.61
N HIS A 105 -7.64 -8.54 -4.35
CA HIS A 105 -7.37 -7.36 -3.53
C HIS A 105 -8.09 -6.12 -4.09
N GLN A 106 -7.98 -5.83 -5.39
CA GLN A 106 -8.65 -4.71 -6.03
C GLN A 106 -10.18 -4.83 -5.91
N ARG A 107 -10.75 -6.01 -6.14
CA ARG A 107 -12.20 -6.25 -6.00
C ARG A 107 -12.71 -5.97 -4.59
N ILE A 108 -11.93 -6.33 -3.55
CA ILE A 108 -12.28 -6.03 -2.16
C ILE A 108 -12.31 -4.51 -1.95
N TRP A 109 -11.31 -3.78 -2.44
CA TRP A 109 -11.27 -2.32 -2.35
C TRP A 109 -12.42 -1.64 -3.08
N ASP A 110 -12.76 -2.10 -4.29
CA ASP A 110 -13.86 -1.55 -5.08
C ASP A 110 -15.21 -1.76 -4.39
N LEU A 111 -15.42 -2.96 -3.82
CA LEU A 111 -16.64 -3.26 -3.07
C LEU A 111 -16.74 -2.40 -1.81
N LEU A 112 -15.63 -2.27 -1.09
CA LEU A 112 -15.56 -1.47 0.12
C LEU A 112 -15.80 0.02 -0.18
N GLY A 113 -15.17 0.55 -1.24
CA GLY A 113 -15.36 1.92 -1.68
C GLY A 113 -16.82 2.21 -2.02
N ARG A 114 -17.49 1.32 -2.78
CA ARG A 114 -18.92 1.48 -3.09
C ARG A 114 -19.78 1.55 -1.82
N LYS A 115 -19.52 0.68 -0.83
CA LYS A 115 -20.27 0.65 0.42
C LYS A 115 -19.99 1.84 1.33
N LEU A 116 -18.73 2.29 1.41
CA LEU A 116 -18.35 3.43 2.25
C LEU A 116 -18.97 4.74 1.75
N PHE A 117 -19.17 4.86 0.45
CA PHE A 117 -19.73 6.05 -0.18
C PHE A 117 -21.22 5.90 -0.56
N GLU A 118 -21.88 4.84 -0.10
CA GLU A 118 -23.32 4.65 -0.31
C GLU A 118 -24.13 5.78 0.33
N GLY A 119 -25.03 6.41 -0.42
CA GLY A 119 -25.83 7.54 0.05
C GLY A 119 -25.12 8.90 -0.01
N ILE A 120 -23.87 8.97 -0.44
CA ILE A 120 -23.13 10.23 -0.64
C ILE A 120 -23.32 10.69 -2.09
N SER A 121 -23.68 11.95 -2.30
CA SER A 121 -23.85 12.52 -3.64
C SER A 121 -22.52 12.56 -4.41
N THR A 122 -22.57 12.58 -5.75
CA THR A 122 -21.36 12.72 -6.57
C THR A 122 -20.60 14.01 -6.27
N GLU A 123 -21.31 15.12 -6.06
CA GLU A 123 -20.72 16.42 -5.73
C GLU A 123 -19.98 16.42 -4.39
N ASP A 124 -20.60 15.82 -3.36
CA ASP A 124 -19.96 15.67 -2.05
C ASP A 124 -18.73 14.76 -2.12
N ARG A 125 -18.79 13.70 -2.94
CA ARG A 125 -17.66 12.80 -3.15
C ARG A 125 -16.49 13.50 -3.84
N GLU A 126 -16.76 14.28 -4.89
CA GLU A 126 -15.72 15.09 -5.55
C GLU A 126 -15.09 16.12 -4.60
N THR A 127 -15.93 16.72 -3.75
CA THR A 127 -15.46 17.65 -2.72
C THR A 127 -14.59 16.94 -1.68
N PHE A 128 -15.02 15.75 -1.23
CA PHE A 128 -14.25 14.91 -0.32
C PHE A 128 -12.91 14.53 -0.91
N ASP A 129 -12.86 14.09 -2.18
CA ASP A 129 -11.64 13.70 -2.86
C ASP A 129 -10.64 14.89 -2.95
N LYS A 130 -11.12 16.09 -3.24
CA LYS A 130 -10.29 17.31 -3.24
C LYS A 130 -9.71 17.61 -1.85
N VAL A 131 -10.52 17.51 -0.81
CA VAL A 131 -10.08 17.75 0.57
C VAL A 131 -9.06 16.72 1.01
N VAL A 132 -9.29 15.43 0.71
CA VAL A 132 -8.36 14.34 1.03
C VAL A 132 -7.03 14.52 0.31
N ASN A 133 -7.05 14.90 -0.97
CA ASN A 133 -5.82 15.15 -1.72
C ASN A 133 -5.01 16.30 -1.11
N THR A 134 -5.67 17.42 -0.76
CA THR A 134 -5.00 18.54 -0.08
C THR A 134 -4.40 18.13 1.26
N ILE A 135 -5.12 17.34 2.07
CA ILE A 135 -4.60 16.80 3.33
C ILE A 135 -3.38 15.91 3.07
N TYR A 136 -3.41 15.07 2.04
CA TYR A 136 -2.29 14.20 1.67
C TYR A 136 -1.05 15.00 1.24
N GLU A 137 -1.24 16.05 0.44
CA GLU A 137 -0.17 16.98 0.05
C GLU A 137 0.46 17.63 1.28
N ASN A 138 -0.35 18.17 2.20
CA ASN A 138 0.13 18.79 3.43
C ASN A 138 0.91 17.78 4.32
N ILE A 139 0.44 16.54 4.43
CA ILE A 139 1.15 15.48 5.17
C ILE A 139 2.50 15.21 4.51
N THR A 140 2.55 15.13 3.18
CA THR A 140 3.78 14.87 2.42
C THR A 140 4.79 16.00 2.62
N GLU A 141 4.35 17.26 2.62
CA GLU A 141 5.21 18.42 2.93
C GLU A 141 5.76 18.33 4.36
N MET A 142 4.89 18.08 5.35
CA MET A 142 5.30 17.95 6.75
C MET A 142 6.33 16.83 6.95
N LEU A 143 6.20 15.70 6.24
CA LEU A 143 7.17 14.59 6.32
C LEU A 143 8.51 14.96 5.66
N ASN A 144 8.51 15.77 4.61
CA ASN A 144 9.72 16.24 3.94
C ASN A 144 10.47 17.32 4.76
N GLU A 145 9.75 18.11 5.57
CA GLU A 145 10.34 19.14 6.44
C GLU A 145 10.98 18.56 7.72
N GLN A 146 10.60 17.34 8.12
CA GLN A 146 11.20 16.63 9.25
C GLN A 146 12.18 15.57 8.73
N PRO A 147 13.49 15.87 8.60
CA PRO A 147 14.46 14.83 8.30
C PRO A 147 14.43 13.80 9.43
N ASP A 148 14.43 12.52 9.06
CA ASP A 148 14.42 11.34 9.95
C ASP A 148 15.41 11.48 11.11
N THR A 149 14.98 12.03 12.24
CA THR A 149 15.74 12.07 13.50
C THR A 149 15.58 10.77 14.31
N ALA A 150 14.96 9.75 13.74
CA ALA A 150 14.60 8.51 14.44
C ALA A 150 15.67 7.40 14.37
N HIS A 151 16.89 7.69 13.89
CA HIS A 151 17.99 6.72 13.85
C HIS A 151 19.31 7.37 14.31
N ALA A 152 19.34 7.89 15.53
CA ALA A 152 20.57 8.15 16.24
C ALA A 152 20.68 7.19 17.43
#